data_01105214af23b3e62a33d933a0463df4
#
_entry.id   01105214af23b3e62a33d933a0463df4
#
_cell.length_a   1.000
_cell.length_b   1.000
_cell.length_c   1.000
_cell.angle_alpha   90.00
_cell.angle_beta   90.00
_cell.angle_gamma   90.00
#
_symmetry.space_group_name_H-M   'P 1'
#
loop_
_entity.id
_entity.type
_entity.pdbx_description
1 polymer ?
#
loop_
_entity_poly.entity_id
_entity_poly.type
_entity_poly.pdbx_seq_one_letter_code
_entity_poly.pdbx_strand_id
1 'polypeptide(L)'
;MSDITVYSTSWCCDCRRAKHFLRDRGIAYREVNIDDDAAAEAIVLQVNNGKRKVPMIGIEGRYFSLSPFDPYKFAEELKIPLNK
;
A
#
# COMPACT_ATOMS: atom_id res chain seq x y z
N MET A 1 -1.79 -1.65 -17.77
CA MET A 1 -2.05 -0.96 -16.51
C MET A 1 -1.64 -1.83 -15.34
N SER A 2 -1.05 -1.22 -14.35
CA SER A 2 -0.58 -1.95 -13.18
C SER A 2 -1.71 -2.17 -12.19
N ASP A 3 -1.79 -3.38 -11.65
CA ASP A 3 -2.72 -3.66 -10.57
C ASP A 3 -2.07 -3.29 -9.25
N ILE A 4 -2.71 -2.39 -8.53
CA ILE A 4 -2.21 -1.91 -7.26
C ILE A 4 -3.01 -2.57 -6.14
N THR A 5 -2.32 -3.18 -5.19
CA THR A 5 -2.93 -3.76 -4.01
C THR A 5 -2.42 -3.05 -2.77
N VAL A 6 -3.34 -2.60 -1.93
CA VAL A 6 -3.00 -1.95 -0.67
C VAL A 6 -3.29 -2.92 0.47
N TYR A 7 -2.24 -3.36 1.15
CA TYR A 7 -2.36 -4.22 2.32
C TYR A 7 -2.48 -3.34 3.54
N SER A 8 -3.58 -3.49 4.26
CA SER A 8 -3.90 -2.56 5.34
C SER A 8 -4.54 -3.26 6.53
N THR A 9 -4.75 -2.49 7.59
CA THR A 9 -5.58 -2.91 8.71
C THR A 9 -6.64 -1.82 8.93
N SER A 10 -7.68 -2.15 9.69
CA SER A 10 -8.79 -1.22 9.88
C SER A 10 -8.42 -0.04 10.76
N TRP A 11 -7.33 -0.15 11.56
CA TRP A 11 -6.93 0.89 12.51
C TRP A 11 -5.74 1.72 12.05
N CYS A 12 -5.29 1.53 10.85
CA CYS A 12 -4.05 2.16 10.36
C CYS A 12 -4.34 3.51 9.70
N CYS A 13 -3.83 4.59 10.29
CA CYS A 13 -4.00 5.93 9.74
C CYS A 13 -3.22 6.11 8.44
N ASP A 14 -2.02 5.57 8.37
CA ASP A 14 -1.21 5.67 7.16
C ASP A 14 -1.84 4.91 6.01
N CYS A 15 -2.55 3.82 6.29
CA CYS A 15 -3.28 3.09 5.26
C CYS A 15 -4.37 3.95 4.68
N ARG A 16 -5.05 4.69 5.54
CA ARG A 16 -6.11 5.60 5.11
C ARG A 16 -5.55 6.68 4.21
N ARG A 17 -4.40 7.23 4.57
CA ARG A 17 -3.75 8.26 3.76
C ARG A 17 -3.34 7.73 2.40
N ALA A 18 -2.81 6.50 2.35
CA ALA A 18 -2.43 5.89 1.09
C ALA A 18 -3.64 5.71 0.18
N LYS A 19 -4.76 5.27 0.74
CA LYS A 19 -5.97 5.08 -0.04
C LYS A 19 -6.52 6.42 -0.55
N HIS A 20 -6.46 7.45 0.29
CA HIS A 20 -6.88 8.78 -0.14
C HIS A 20 -6.01 9.30 -1.27
N PHE A 21 -4.72 9.09 -1.16
CA PHE A 21 -3.79 9.50 -2.20
C PHE A 21 -4.18 8.89 -3.56
N LEU A 22 -4.46 7.61 -3.58
CA LEU A 22 -4.85 6.94 -4.81
C LEU A 22 -6.19 7.42 -5.33
N ARG A 23 -7.15 7.57 -4.41
CA ARG A 23 -8.49 7.99 -4.78
C ARG A 23 -8.51 9.40 -5.37
N ASP A 24 -7.75 10.31 -4.76
CA ASP A 24 -7.69 11.70 -5.22
C ASP A 24 -7.15 11.81 -6.63
N ARG A 25 -6.33 10.85 -7.04
CA ARG A 25 -5.72 10.87 -8.35
C ARG A 25 -6.44 9.96 -9.35
N GLY A 26 -7.58 9.43 -8.95
CA GLY A 26 -8.37 8.57 -9.82
C GLY A 26 -7.70 7.26 -10.16
N ILE A 27 -6.83 6.76 -9.28
CA ILE A 27 -6.10 5.52 -9.51
C ILE A 27 -6.87 4.38 -8.84
N ALA A 28 -7.23 3.37 -9.62
CA ALA A 28 -7.91 2.20 -9.09
C ALA A 28 -6.95 1.32 -8.30
N TYR A 29 -7.42 0.75 -7.21
CA TYR A 29 -6.61 -0.14 -6.40
C TYR A 29 -7.50 -1.18 -5.74
N ARG A 30 -6.88 -2.26 -5.28
CA ARG A 30 -7.54 -3.28 -4.49
C ARG A 30 -7.06 -3.15 -3.04
N GLU A 31 -7.98 -3.21 -2.12
CA GLU A 31 -7.63 -3.16 -0.70
C GLU A 31 -7.80 -4.53 -0.08
N VAL A 32 -6.78 -4.95 0.68
CA VAL A 32 -6.80 -6.23 1.39
C VAL A 32 -6.52 -5.96 2.86
N ASN A 33 -7.45 -6.35 3.71
CA ASN A 33 -7.25 -6.24 5.16
C ASN A 33 -6.54 -7.50 5.64
N ILE A 34 -5.30 -7.34 6.11
CA ILE A 34 -4.49 -8.50 6.48
C ILE A 34 -4.99 -9.18 7.76
N ASP A 35 -5.85 -8.51 8.52
CA ASP A 35 -6.48 -9.16 9.67
C ASP A 35 -7.51 -10.20 9.24
N ASP A 36 -8.05 -10.06 8.03
CA ASP A 36 -9.08 -10.96 7.52
C ASP A 36 -8.54 -11.95 6.50
N ASP A 37 -7.26 -11.86 6.15
CA ASP A 37 -6.69 -12.66 5.07
C ASP A 37 -5.30 -13.14 5.49
N ALA A 38 -5.22 -14.39 5.92
CA ALA A 38 -3.98 -14.96 6.41
C ALA A 38 -2.90 -15.04 5.32
N ALA A 39 -3.31 -15.29 4.09
CA ALA A 39 -2.34 -15.35 2.99
C ALA A 39 -1.73 -13.97 2.73
N ALA A 40 -2.54 -12.92 2.82
CA ALA A 40 -2.04 -11.57 2.64
C ALA A 40 -1.12 -11.18 3.80
N GLU A 41 -1.48 -11.55 5.02
CA GLU A 41 -0.62 -11.30 6.16
C GLU A 41 0.73 -11.97 6.00
N ALA A 42 0.73 -13.19 5.47
CA ALA A 42 1.99 -13.92 5.25
C ALA A 42 2.89 -13.17 4.27
N ILE A 43 2.30 -12.57 3.23
CA ILE A 43 3.07 -11.78 2.28
C ILE A 43 3.70 -10.57 2.96
N VAL A 44 2.92 -9.87 3.78
CA VAL A 44 3.41 -8.69 4.50
C VAL A 44 4.57 -9.07 5.42
N LEU A 45 4.42 -10.16 6.16
CA LEU A 45 5.46 -10.61 7.08
C LEU A 45 6.72 -11.01 6.32
N GLN A 46 6.56 -11.68 5.19
CA GLN A 46 7.70 -12.13 4.41
C GLN A 46 8.50 -10.95 3.86
N VAL A 47 7.80 -9.94 3.35
CA VAL A 47 8.46 -8.77 2.76
C VAL A 47 9.13 -7.92 3.83
N ASN A 48 8.56 -7.86 5.02
CA ASN A 48 9.02 -6.97 6.09
C ASN A 48 9.80 -7.71 7.18
N ASN A 49 10.37 -8.86 6.86
CA ASN A 49 11.22 -9.61 7.80
C ASN A 49 10.49 -9.98 9.07
N GLY A 50 9.24 -10.40 8.95
CA GLY A 50 8.44 -10.86 10.08
C GLY A 50 7.71 -9.78 10.83
N LYS A 51 7.70 -8.56 10.31
CA LYS A 51 7.00 -7.45 10.95
C LYS A 51 5.73 -7.11 10.22
N ARG A 52 4.65 -6.85 10.99
CA ARG A 52 3.38 -6.44 10.42
C ARG A 52 3.37 -4.95 10.18
N LYS A 53 4.03 -4.52 9.13
CA LYS A 53 4.06 -3.11 8.74
C LYS A 53 3.04 -2.84 7.65
N VAL A 54 2.11 -1.97 7.92
CA VAL A 54 1.12 -1.50 6.95
C VAL A 54 1.13 0.02 6.94
N PRO A 55 0.78 0.67 5.83
CA PRO A 55 0.36 0.09 4.57
C PRO A 55 1.53 -0.49 3.79
N MET A 56 1.27 -1.58 3.11
CA MET A 56 2.21 -2.15 2.16
C MET A 56 1.55 -2.16 0.79
N ILE A 57 2.31 -1.81 -0.22
CA ILE A 57 1.77 -1.68 -1.57
C ILE A 57 2.37 -2.76 -2.47
N GLY A 58 1.51 -3.45 -3.21
CA GLY A 58 1.94 -4.42 -4.20
C GLY A 58 1.64 -3.91 -5.59
N ILE A 59 2.64 -3.84 -6.45
CA ILE A 59 2.51 -3.38 -7.83
C ILE A 59 3.36 -4.27 -8.72
N GLU A 60 2.74 -4.94 -9.67
CA GLU A 60 3.48 -5.70 -10.68
C GLU A 60 4.52 -6.65 -10.08
N GLY A 61 4.14 -7.32 -9.01
CA GLY A 61 5.04 -8.27 -8.36
C GLY A 61 6.06 -7.65 -7.43
N ARG A 62 6.07 -6.33 -7.31
CA ARG A 62 6.93 -5.63 -6.37
C ARG A 62 6.14 -5.23 -5.13
N TYR A 63 6.80 -5.23 -3.99
CA TYR A 63 6.17 -4.85 -2.73
C TYR A 63 7.04 -3.82 -2.02
N PHE A 64 6.40 -2.81 -1.43
CA PHE A 64 7.14 -1.84 -0.63
C PHE A 64 6.23 -1.32 0.47
N SER A 65 6.86 -0.87 1.55
CA SER A 65 6.17 -0.37 2.73
C SER A 65 6.08 1.14 2.69
N LEU A 66 4.93 1.68 3.11
CA LEU A 66 4.73 3.13 3.22
C LEU A 66 4.48 3.54 4.68
N SER A 67 5.19 2.94 5.60
CA SER A 67 5.04 3.28 7.01
C SER A 67 6.34 3.93 7.49
N PRO A 68 6.31 5.22 7.85
CA PRO A 68 5.18 6.14 7.79
C PRO A 68 4.83 6.54 6.35
N PHE A 69 3.62 7.03 6.18
CA PHE A 69 3.15 7.39 4.85
C PHE A 69 3.95 8.57 4.30
N ASP A 70 4.42 8.42 3.07
CA ASP A 70 5.20 9.43 2.39
C ASP A 70 4.68 9.57 0.98
N PRO A 71 3.95 10.66 0.68
CA PRO A 71 3.37 10.83 -0.66
C PRO A 71 4.43 10.98 -1.74
N TYR A 72 5.58 11.53 -1.41
CA TYR A 72 6.66 11.67 -2.39
C TYR A 72 7.18 10.32 -2.83
N LYS A 73 7.43 9.45 -1.86
CA LYS A 73 7.89 8.11 -2.15
C LYS A 73 6.83 7.33 -2.93
N PHE A 74 5.57 7.48 -2.55
CA PHE A 74 4.48 6.78 -3.20
C PHE A 74 4.36 7.22 -4.66
N ALA A 75 4.41 8.54 -4.90
CA ALA A 75 4.34 9.06 -6.26
C ALA A 75 5.51 8.57 -7.10
N GLU A 76 6.70 8.52 -6.50
CA GLU A 76 7.88 8.05 -7.20
C GLU A 76 7.74 6.59 -7.61
N GLU A 77 7.23 5.76 -6.70
CA GLU A 77 7.05 4.34 -6.98
C GLU A 77 5.97 4.11 -8.03
N LEU A 78 4.95 4.97 -8.07
CA LEU A 78 3.89 4.88 -9.06
C LEU A 78 4.27 5.57 -10.37
N LYS A 79 5.36 6.30 -10.38
CA LYS A 79 5.84 7.05 -11.56
C LYS A 79 4.81 8.06 -12.03
N ILE A 80 4.21 8.77 -11.08
CA ILE A 80 3.25 9.82 -11.38
C ILE A 80 3.73 11.12 -10.76
N PRO A 81 3.31 12.28 -11.31
CA PRO A 81 3.68 13.55 -10.70
C PRO A 81 2.91 13.76 -9.40
N LEU A 82 3.58 14.32 -8.41
CA LEU A 82 2.96 14.55 -7.13
C LEU A 82 2.02 15.73 -7.16
N ASN A 83 2.45 16.79 -7.80
CA ASN A 83 1.61 17.98 -7.86
C ASN A 83 0.82 18.01 -9.12
N LYS A 84 -0.27 17.98 -9.01
CA LYS A 84 -1.01 17.99 -10.12
C LYS A 84 -1.98 18.43 -10.10
#